data_6285f3814095bbec441cd74ba2d4c5ae
#
_entry.id   6285f3814095bbec441cd74ba2d4c5ae
#
_cell.length_a   1.000
_cell.length_b   1.000
_cell.length_c   1.000
_cell.angle_alpha   90.00
_cell.angle_beta   90.00
_cell.angle_gamma   90.00
#
_symmetry.space_group_name_H-M   'P 1'
#
loop_
_entity.id
_entity.type
_entity.pdbx_description
1 polymer ?
#
loop_
_entity_poly.entity_id
_entity_poly.type
_entity_poly.pdbx_seq_one_letter_code
_entity_poly.pdbx_strand_id
1 'polypeptide(L)'
;MKRHNLLKTILFSLILMFSNSCYRLYTGSYSQPNFSPNEQPNNLGEKVEIWEDAQRTSGKSGEFEWWYFDAKLEDGSLFVCYFWKVHHLVDQYFIGMNYNAKNGDEIFLLKYFSESQVSFSTESCNVIMGDNYFRGDLNDYEIFLSPDDFDGFSIRLNLSSRLKPYRPQDGIIKAGDDYFAWLAAVPDGEVSGNIKINESVTSIKGDGYHDHNWGNTPLQKLFDGWVWFRGKAGPYTIIASELFTSDKRGGFDIPILYVANKEGVIINQFGNDGAFTKYSNRINNLYNIKNEPFFSNFDLMTESGEKVSISGQNVIDNTNLFSRMKLLKPLSWVLKQSAKQILIDPHYTRFDSELEIQLDSLTKKGYGVLEIMDLK
;
A
#
# COMPACT_ATOMS: atom_id res chain seq x y z
N MET A 1 -20.57 -1.07 30.72
CA MET A 1 -19.26 -1.63 31.18
C MET A 1 -18.41 -2.23 30.03
N LYS A 2 -18.99 -2.96 29.09
CA LYS A 2 -18.22 -3.58 27.96
C LYS A 2 -17.58 -2.60 26.97
N ARG A 3 -18.21 -1.46 26.66
CA ARG A 3 -17.66 -0.43 25.74
C ARG A 3 -16.39 0.26 26.26
N HIS A 4 -16.26 0.44 27.59
CA HIS A 4 -15.09 1.10 28.20
C HIS A 4 -13.83 0.23 28.16
N ASN A 5 -13.98 -1.08 28.22
CA ASN A 5 -12.83 -2.01 28.16
C ASN A 5 -12.31 -2.17 26.74
N LEU A 6 -13.21 -2.22 25.73
CA LEU A 6 -12.81 -2.28 24.32
C LEU A 6 -12.04 -1.02 23.90
N LEU A 7 -12.51 0.16 24.35
CA LEU A 7 -11.81 1.43 24.05
C LEU A 7 -10.42 1.49 24.70
N LYS A 8 -10.27 0.99 25.92
CA LYS A 8 -8.97 0.92 26.62
C LYS A 8 -8.02 -0.05 25.92
N THR A 9 -8.52 -1.17 25.42
CA THR A 9 -7.71 -2.18 24.73
C THR A 9 -7.22 -1.66 23.36
N ILE A 10 -8.10 -1.07 22.55
CA ILE A 10 -7.73 -0.46 21.27
C ILE A 10 -6.68 0.64 21.47
N LEU A 11 -6.85 1.42 22.51
CA LEU A 11 -5.96 2.52 22.86
C LEU A 11 -4.58 2.06 23.30
N PHE A 12 -4.55 1.04 24.15
CA PHE A 12 -3.29 0.45 24.61
C PHE A 12 -2.53 -0.20 23.45
N SER A 13 -3.24 -0.83 22.52
CA SER A 13 -2.65 -1.42 21.32
C SER A 13 -2.06 -0.38 20.36
N LEU A 14 -2.72 0.77 20.19
CA LEU A 14 -2.20 1.87 19.37
C LEU A 14 -0.98 2.54 20.01
N ILE A 15 -1.00 2.78 21.33
CA ILE A 15 0.16 3.28 22.07
C ILE A 15 1.34 2.32 21.92
N LEU A 16 1.08 1.01 21.93
CA LEU A 16 2.12 -0.02 21.85
C LEU A 16 2.61 -0.29 20.42
N MET A 17 1.82 -0.03 19.36
CA MET A 17 2.36 0.01 18.00
C MET A 17 3.49 1.04 17.86
N PHE A 18 3.38 2.15 18.58
CA PHE A 18 4.33 3.25 18.53
C PHE A 18 5.31 3.29 19.71
N SER A 19 4.99 2.69 20.87
CA SER A 19 5.85 2.76 22.06
C SER A 19 6.91 1.66 22.14
N ASN A 20 6.80 0.56 21.41
CA ASN A 20 7.85 -0.45 21.33
C ASN A 20 9.03 -0.11 20.41
N SER A 21 9.07 1.10 19.83
CA SER A 21 10.34 1.67 19.34
C SER A 21 11.25 2.13 20.50
N CYS A 22 10.78 2.07 21.75
CA CYS A 22 11.61 2.37 22.91
C CYS A 22 12.47 1.18 23.32
N TYR A 23 13.75 1.26 22.92
CA TYR A 23 14.93 0.74 23.61
C TYR A 23 15.01 -0.77 23.90
N ARG A 24 15.41 -1.53 22.88
CA ARG A 24 16.58 -2.38 23.11
C ARG A 24 17.77 -1.72 22.42
N LEU A 25 18.68 -1.20 23.19
CA LEU A 25 20.05 -0.92 22.79
C LEU A 25 20.65 -2.24 22.29
N TYR A 26 20.55 -2.49 21.01
CA TYR A 26 21.30 -3.54 20.35
C TYR A 26 22.67 -2.98 20.05
N THR A 27 23.62 -3.23 20.92
CA THR A 27 25.05 -3.07 20.65
C THR A 27 25.51 -4.30 19.87
N GLY A 28 25.04 -4.46 18.65
CA GLY A 28 25.52 -5.45 17.70
C GLY A 28 26.15 -4.70 16.52
N SER A 29 27.38 -5.05 16.16
CA SER A 29 27.99 -4.63 14.91
C SER A 29 27.10 -5.08 13.75
N TYR A 30 26.43 -4.12 13.09
CA TYR A 30 25.69 -4.40 11.87
C TYR A 30 26.68 -4.58 10.72
N SER A 31 26.83 -5.82 10.25
CA SER A 31 27.20 -6.05 8.86
C SER A 31 26.09 -5.50 7.98
N GLN A 32 26.42 -4.85 6.87
CA GLN A 32 25.42 -4.42 5.88
C GLN A 32 24.44 -5.56 5.64
N PRO A 33 23.13 -5.30 5.65
CA PRO A 33 22.19 -6.34 5.28
C PRO A 33 22.51 -6.72 3.85
N ASN A 34 23.04 -7.94 3.65
CA ASN A 34 23.14 -8.52 2.34
C ASN A 34 21.69 -8.77 1.89
N PHE A 35 21.17 -7.89 1.06
CA PHE A 35 20.07 -8.23 0.17
C PHE A 35 20.65 -9.24 -0.82
N SER A 36 20.73 -10.50 -0.39
CA SER A 36 21.11 -11.56 -1.30
C SER A 36 19.92 -11.81 -2.21
N PRO A 37 20.04 -11.53 -3.51
CA PRO A 37 18.95 -11.78 -4.45
C PRO A 37 18.62 -13.28 -4.60
N ASN A 38 19.38 -14.17 -3.99
CA ASN A 38 19.34 -15.61 -4.26
C ASN A 38 18.80 -16.46 -3.11
N GLU A 39 18.46 -15.91 -1.97
CA GLU A 39 17.83 -16.68 -0.89
C GLU A 39 16.33 -16.45 -0.86
N GLN A 40 15.59 -17.33 -1.49
CA GLN A 40 14.13 -17.34 -1.42
C GLN A 40 13.67 -17.89 -0.06
N PRO A 41 13.00 -17.10 0.78
CA PRO A 41 12.30 -17.65 1.91
C PRO A 41 10.96 -18.18 1.46
N ASN A 42 10.68 -19.43 1.82
CA ASN A 42 9.36 -20.03 1.77
C ASN A 42 8.83 -20.49 0.41
N ASN A 43 9.66 -21.04 -0.47
CA ASN A 43 9.22 -21.82 -1.63
C ASN A 43 8.37 -21.04 -2.66
N LEU A 44 8.59 -19.73 -2.84
CA LEU A 44 8.04 -19.03 -3.99
C LEU A 44 8.76 -19.53 -5.25
N GLY A 45 8.00 -20.10 -6.17
CA GLY A 45 8.52 -20.58 -7.45
C GLY A 45 8.75 -19.45 -8.46
N GLU A 46 9.08 -19.80 -9.71
CA GLU A 46 9.23 -18.84 -10.81
C GLU A 46 7.88 -18.19 -11.20
N LYS A 47 6.78 -18.93 -11.03
CA LYS A 47 5.42 -18.46 -11.33
C LYS A 47 4.70 -18.09 -10.05
N VAL A 48 3.86 -17.05 -10.15
CA VAL A 48 2.92 -16.72 -9.08
C VAL A 48 1.81 -17.75 -9.07
N GLU A 49 1.60 -18.38 -7.93
CA GLU A 49 0.56 -19.38 -7.71
C GLU A 49 -0.59 -18.77 -6.91
N ILE A 50 -1.80 -19.30 -7.07
CA ILE A 50 -3.03 -18.76 -6.45
C ILE A 50 -2.89 -18.63 -4.93
N TRP A 51 -2.23 -19.57 -4.27
CA TRP A 51 -2.02 -19.57 -2.83
C TRP A 51 -1.11 -18.44 -2.32
N GLU A 52 -0.35 -17.77 -3.18
CA GLU A 52 0.49 -16.63 -2.78
C GLU A 52 -0.34 -15.41 -2.42
N ASP A 53 -1.53 -15.29 -2.98
CA ASP A 53 -2.51 -14.25 -2.63
C ASP A 53 -3.46 -14.67 -1.47
N ALA A 54 -3.26 -15.86 -0.93
CA ALA A 54 -3.92 -16.33 0.28
C ALA A 54 -3.22 -15.81 1.56
N GLN A 55 -3.78 -16.10 2.72
CA GLN A 55 -3.16 -15.78 4.00
C GLN A 55 -1.73 -16.31 4.11
N ARG A 56 -0.77 -15.43 4.40
CA ARG A 56 0.67 -15.72 4.49
C ARG A 56 1.23 -15.62 5.89
N THR A 57 0.57 -14.90 6.79
CA THR A 57 1.00 -14.74 8.18
C THR A 57 0.40 -15.80 9.09
N SER A 58 1.15 -16.18 10.12
CA SER A 58 0.83 -17.27 11.05
C SER A 58 0.18 -16.82 12.37
N GLY A 59 0.09 -15.51 12.60
CA GLY A 59 -0.40 -14.93 13.85
C GLY A 59 0.71 -14.65 14.88
N LYS A 60 1.98 -14.68 14.48
CA LYS A 60 3.09 -14.32 15.36
C LYS A 60 3.14 -12.82 15.61
N SER A 61 3.56 -12.45 16.80
CA SER A 61 3.72 -11.03 17.15
C SER A 61 4.73 -10.33 16.25
N GLY A 62 4.33 -9.21 15.66
CA GLY A 62 5.08 -8.43 14.70
C GLY A 62 4.63 -8.64 13.26
N GLU A 63 3.91 -9.71 12.97
CA GLU A 63 3.37 -9.96 11.64
C GLU A 63 2.27 -8.97 11.28
N PHE A 64 2.23 -8.63 10.01
CA PHE A 64 1.14 -7.87 9.40
C PHE A 64 0.84 -8.41 8.02
N GLU A 65 -0.38 -8.16 7.52
CA GLU A 65 -0.80 -8.58 6.21
C GLU A 65 -1.96 -7.70 5.73
N TRP A 66 -1.97 -7.31 4.45
CA TRP A 66 -3.11 -6.61 3.87
C TRP A 66 -3.32 -6.93 2.40
N TRP A 67 -4.58 -6.96 2.01
CA TRP A 67 -5.06 -7.00 0.64
C TRP A 67 -5.55 -5.60 0.27
N TYR A 68 -4.87 -4.99 -0.67
CA TYR A 68 -5.13 -3.63 -1.14
C TYR A 68 -5.84 -3.67 -2.49
N PHE A 69 -6.77 -2.78 -2.69
CA PHE A 69 -7.42 -2.54 -3.98
C PHE A 69 -7.58 -1.05 -4.20
N ASP A 70 -7.31 -0.61 -5.43
CA ASP A 70 -7.69 0.72 -5.89
C ASP A 70 -8.31 0.66 -7.29
N ALA A 71 -9.13 1.67 -7.60
CA ALA A 71 -9.72 1.86 -8.90
C ALA A 71 -9.82 3.34 -9.25
N LYS A 72 -9.42 3.68 -10.48
CA LYS A 72 -9.75 4.95 -11.16
C LYS A 72 -10.96 4.70 -12.04
N LEU A 73 -12.08 5.36 -11.70
CA LEU A 73 -13.35 5.17 -12.37
C LEU A 73 -13.45 6.06 -13.63
N GLU A 74 -14.29 5.65 -14.60
CA GLU A 74 -14.48 6.40 -15.85
C GLU A 74 -15.04 7.81 -15.65
N ASP A 75 -15.78 8.04 -14.56
CA ASP A 75 -16.27 9.37 -14.19
C ASP A 75 -15.19 10.29 -13.59
N GLY A 76 -13.99 9.76 -13.35
CA GLY A 76 -12.84 10.44 -12.74
C GLY A 76 -12.76 10.29 -11.22
N SER A 77 -13.69 9.59 -10.58
CA SER A 77 -13.62 9.26 -9.15
C SER A 77 -12.53 8.22 -8.89
N LEU A 78 -12.06 8.18 -7.65
CA LEU A 78 -11.09 7.19 -7.16
C LEU A 78 -11.68 6.43 -5.99
N PHE A 79 -11.51 5.13 -5.98
CA PHE A 79 -11.89 4.28 -4.87
C PHE A 79 -10.70 3.45 -4.40
N VAL A 80 -10.51 3.32 -3.09
CA VAL A 80 -9.49 2.49 -2.45
C VAL A 80 -10.11 1.75 -1.30
N CYS A 81 -9.76 0.48 -1.14
CA CYS A 81 -9.99 -0.23 0.10
C CYS A 81 -8.83 -1.17 0.43
N TYR A 82 -8.71 -1.50 1.70
CA TYR A 82 -7.72 -2.45 2.19
C TYR A 82 -8.26 -3.23 3.36
N PHE A 83 -8.02 -4.53 3.34
CA PHE A 83 -8.36 -5.46 4.41
C PHE A 83 -7.07 -5.77 5.15
N TRP A 84 -6.98 -5.34 6.41
CA TRP A 84 -5.78 -5.44 7.23
C TRP A 84 -5.92 -6.44 8.35
N LYS A 85 -4.84 -7.17 8.60
CA LYS A 85 -4.62 -7.87 9.86
C LYS A 85 -3.22 -7.55 10.38
N VAL A 86 -3.12 -7.28 11.68
CA VAL A 86 -1.87 -6.95 12.35
C VAL A 86 -1.80 -7.75 13.64
N HIS A 87 -0.72 -8.50 13.79
CA HIS A 87 -0.42 -9.27 14.97
C HIS A 87 0.65 -8.56 15.80
N HIS A 88 0.22 -7.88 16.85
CA HIS A 88 1.15 -7.22 17.76
C HIS A 88 0.93 -7.72 19.20
N LEU A 89 0.69 -6.84 20.15
CA LEU A 89 0.29 -7.23 21.51
C LEU A 89 -1.17 -7.69 21.58
N VAL A 90 -1.98 -7.19 20.66
CA VAL A 90 -3.37 -7.59 20.44
C VAL A 90 -3.57 -7.66 18.95
N ASP A 91 -4.18 -8.74 18.48
CA ASP A 91 -4.53 -8.90 17.08
C ASP A 91 -5.58 -7.88 16.67
N GLN A 92 -5.37 -7.26 15.53
CA GLN A 92 -6.26 -6.25 14.96
C GLN A 92 -6.65 -6.63 13.55
N TYR A 93 -7.94 -6.54 13.29
CA TYR A 93 -8.54 -6.77 11.97
C TYR A 93 -9.39 -5.57 11.62
N PHE A 94 -9.14 -4.97 10.48
CA PHE A 94 -9.91 -3.81 10.06
C PHE A 94 -9.95 -3.64 8.54
N ILE A 95 -11.00 -3.00 8.08
CA ILE A 95 -11.13 -2.54 6.70
C ILE A 95 -11.10 -1.01 6.72
N GLY A 96 -10.25 -0.43 5.89
CA GLY A 96 -10.29 0.98 5.57
C GLY A 96 -10.74 1.18 4.13
N MET A 97 -11.49 2.25 3.87
CA MET A 97 -11.87 2.64 2.53
C MET A 97 -11.82 4.15 2.36
N ASN A 98 -11.50 4.56 1.14
CA ASN A 98 -11.52 5.94 0.71
C ASN A 98 -12.19 6.04 -0.66
N TYR A 99 -13.17 6.91 -0.79
CA TYR A 99 -13.79 7.28 -2.04
C TYR A 99 -13.64 8.78 -2.26
N ASN A 100 -12.93 9.16 -3.31
CA ASN A 100 -12.76 10.54 -3.73
C ASN A 100 -13.61 10.75 -4.98
N ALA A 101 -14.72 11.47 -4.84
CA ALA A 101 -15.59 11.80 -5.96
C ALA A 101 -14.92 12.85 -6.86
N LYS A 102 -15.28 12.86 -8.13
CA LYS A 102 -14.77 13.82 -9.12
C LYS A 102 -14.96 15.30 -8.70
N ASN A 103 -16.01 15.60 -7.94
CA ASN A 103 -16.31 16.94 -7.46
C ASN A 103 -15.47 17.36 -6.24
N GLY A 104 -14.58 16.49 -5.75
CA GLY A 104 -13.72 16.72 -4.61
C GLY A 104 -14.29 16.27 -3.26
N ASP A 105 -15.50 15.71 -3.21
CA ASP A 105 -16.04 15.13 -1.99
C ASP A 105 -15.27 13.86 -1.62
N GLU A 106 -14.96 13.72 -0.34
CA GLU A 106 -14.24 12.55 0.20
C GLU A 106 -15.11 11.81 1.22
N ILE A 107 -15.12 10.47 1.10
CA ILE A 107 -15.65 9.57 2.12
C ILE A 107 -14.50 8.67 2.57
N PHE A 108 -14.07 8.82 3.82
CA PHE A 108 -13.10 7.93 4.45
C PHE A 108 -13.75 7.23 5.64
N LEU A 109 -13.74 5.89 5.63
CA LEU A 109 -14.32 5.07 6.68
C LEU A 109 -13.35 3.98 7.11
N LEU A 110 -13.35 3.67 8.40
CA LEU A 110 -12.53 2.65 9.02
C LEU A 110 -13.39 1.80 9.95
N LYS A 111 -13.40 0.49 9.74
CA LYS A 111 -14.18 -0.47 10.55
C LYS A 111 -13.27 -1.54 11.12
N TYR A 112 -13.37 -1.77 12.44
CA TYR A 112 -12.66 -2.83 13.15
C TYR A 112 -13.58 -4.03 13.39
N PHE A 113 -12.97 -5.24 13.36
CA PHE A 113 -13.64 -6.51 13.58
C PHE A 113 -12.98 -7.29 14.72
N SER A 114 -13.71 -8.15 15.37
CA SER A 114 -13.17 -9.11 16.34
C SER A 114 -12.66 -10.36 15.61
N GLU A 115 -11.79 -11.13 16.23
CA GLU A 115 -11.28 -12.39 15.71
C GLU A 115 -12.40 -13.36 15.28
N SER A 116 -13.50 -13.40 16.03
CA SER A 116 -14.67 -14.26 15.72
C SER A 116 -15.47 -13.81 14.48
N GLN A 117 -15.19 -12.64 13.94
CA GLN A 117 -15.87 -12.08 12.76
C GLN A 117 -15.02 -12.18 11.50
N VAL A 118 -13.82 -12.72 11.58
CA VAL A 118 -12.90 -12.76 10.44
C VAL A 118 -12.53 -14.18 10.04
N SER A 119 -12.28 -14.36 8.76
CA SER A 119 -11.81 -15.63 8.19
C SER A 119 -10.88 -15.35 7.01
N PHE A 120 -9.81 -16.13 6.92
CA PHE A 120 -8.80 -16.03 5.88
C PHE A 120 -8.48 -17.42 5.34
N SER A 121 -8.56 -17.60 4.02
CA SER A 121 -8.14 -18.84 3.36
C SER A 121 -6.62 -18.90 3.22
N THR A 122 -6.06 -20.08 3.29
CA THR A 122 -4.64 -20.36 2.98
C THR A 122 -4.42 -20.86 1.56
N GLU A 123 -5.49 -21.04 0.78
CA GLU A 123 -5.46 -21.63 -0.56
C GLU A 123 -5.59 -20.60 -1.68
N SER A 124 -6.32 -19.53 -1.45
CA SER A 124 -6.54 -18.44 -2.40
C SER A 124 -6.93 -17.17 -1.65
N CYS A 125 -6.95 -16.03 -2.34
CA CYS A 125 -7.53 -14.81 -1.80
C CYS A 125 -9.01 -15.06 -1.47
N ASN A 126 -9.30 -15.20 -0.19
CA ASN A 126 -10.66 -15.26 0.33
C ASN A 126 -10.62 -14.73 1.77
N VAL A 127 -10.77 -13.42 1.86
CA VAL A 127 -10.70 -12.62 3.08
C VAL A 127 -12.10 -12.19 3.44
N ILE A 128 -12.55 -12.55 4.62
CA ILE A 128 -13.89 -12.21 5.13
C ILE A 128 -13.71 -11.46 6.45
N MET A 129 -14.38 -10.32 6.59
CA MET A 129 -14.43 -9.51 7.81
C MET A 129 -15.87 -9.01 8.02
N GLY A 130 -16.60 -9.62 8.96
CA GLY A 130 -18.05 -9.43 9.08
C GLY A 130 -18.77 -9.89 7.83
N ASP A 131 -19.60 -9.02 7.26
CA ASP A 131 -20.30 -9.29 5.98
C ASP A 131 -19.49 -8.85 4.76
N ASN A 132 -18.27 -8.33 4.96
CA ASN A 132 -17.43 -7.82 3.91
C ASN A 132 -16.48 -8.90 3.41
N TYR A 133 -16.14 -8.87 2.13
CA TYR A 133 -15.19 -9.82 1.58
C TYR A 133 -14.36 -9.26 0.43
N PHE A 134 -13.17 -9.86 0.27
CA PHE A 134 -12.29 -9.72 -0.85
C PHE A 134 -11.84 -11.11 -1.27
N ARG A 135 -12.19 -11.55 -2.46
CA ARG A 135 -11.92 -12.91 -2.93
C ARG A 135 -11.60 -12.97 -4.41
N GLY A 136 -10.69 -13.86 -4.80
CA GLY A 136 -10.27 -14.04 -6.18
C GLY A 136 -9.21 -15.12 -6.37
N ASP A 137 -8.74 -15.23 -7.62
CA ASP A 137 -7.89 -16.33 -8.09
C ASP A 137 -6.72 -15.87 -9.00
N LEU A 138 -6.28 -14.63 -8.86
CA LEU A 138 -5.27 -13.93 -9.68
C LEU A 138 -5.80 -13.46 -11.06
N ASN A 139 -6.97 -13.92 -11.49
CA ASN A 139 -7.61 -13.50 -12.73
C ASN A 139 -8.83 -12.64 -12.47
N ASP A 140 -9.74 -13.15 -11.65
CA ASP A 140 -11.00 -12.50 -11.33
C ASP A 140 -11.18 -12.36 -9.83
N TYR A 141 -11.64 -11.18 -9.42
CA TYR A 141 -11.89 -10.84 -8.02
C TYR A 141 -13.27 -10.25 -7.84
N GLU A 142 -13.84 -10.51 -6.69
CA GLU A 142 -15.06 -9.89 -6.19
C GLU A 142 -14.77 -9.19 -4.86
N ILE A 143 -15.15 -7.92 -4.75
CA ILE A 143 -14.94 -7.09 -3.56
C ILE A 143 -16.29 -6.54 -3.14
N PHE A 144 -16.63 -6.75 -1.87
CA PHE A 144 -17.87 -6.28 -1.29
C PHE A 144 -17.65 -5.58 0.05
N LEU A 145 -18.22 -4.40 0.21
CA LEU A 145 -18.35 -3.70 1.48
C LEU A 145 -19.82 -3.51 1.82
N SER A 146 -20.20 -3.97 3.01
CA SER A 146 -21.58 -3.91 3.50
C SER A 146 -21.95 -2.50 3.95
N PRO A 147 -23.12 -1.97 3.57
CA PRO A 147 -23.57 -0.66 4.00
C PRO A 147 -23.79 -0.57 5.52
N ASP A 148 -24.04 -1.69 6.19
CA ASP A 148 -24.24 -1.73 7.65
C ASP A 148 -22.93 -1.46 8.42
N ASP A 149 -21.79 -1.75 7.81
CA ASP A 149 -20.48 -1.51 8.40
C ASP A 149 -19.87 -0.17 8.01
N PHE A 150 -20.35 0.45 6.94
CA PHE A 150 -19.78 1.65 6.33
C PHE A 150 -20.78 2.82 6.19
N ASP A 151 -21.58 3.08 7.23
CA ASP A 151 -22.46 4.24 7.35
C ASP A 151 -23.36 4.48 6.11
N GLY A 152 -23.86 3.39 5.48
CA GLY A 152 -24.68 3.44 4.27
C GLY A 152 -23.90 3.49 2.95
N PHE A 153 -22.57 3.56 2.99
CA PHE A 153 -21.72 3.36 1.82
C PHE A 153 -21.55 1.84 1.55
N SER A 154 -21.66 1.45 0.30
CA SER A 154 -21.44 0.06 -0.10
C SER A 154 -20.82 -0.01 -1.49
N ILE A 155 -20.04 -1.05 -1.72
CA ILE A 155 -19.57 -1.44 -3.05
C ILE A 155 -19.84 -2.92 -3.29
N ARG A 156 -20.08 -3.26 -4.57
CA ARG A 156 -19.94 -4.61 -5.10
C ARG A 156 -19.24 -4.51 -6.43
N LEU A 157 -17.99 -4.92 -6.45
CA LEU A 157 -17.08 -4.75 -7.58
C LEU A 157 -16.55 -6.08 -8.06
N ASN A 158 -16.39 -6.19 -9.38
CA ASN A 158 -15.59 -7.22 -10.04
C ASN A 158 -14.34 -6.55 -10.59
N LEU A 159 -13.20 -7.22 -10.40
CA LEU A 159 -11.92 -6.85 -10.99
C LEU A 159 -11.42 -8.03 -11.82
N SER A 160 -11.28 -7.84 -13.12
CA SER A 160 -10.74 -8.86 -14.04
C SER A 160 -9.36 -8.44 -14.53
N SER A 161 -8.37 -9.30 -14.34
CA SER A 161 -6.97 -9.01 -14.67
C SER A 161 -6.76 -8.94 -16.19
N ARG A 162 -5.97 -7.95 -16.64
CA ARG A 162 -5.50 -7.83 -18.01
C ARG A 162 -4.06 -8.29 -18.20
N LEU A 163 -3.32 -8.39 -17.08
CA LEU A 163 -1.91 -8.75 -17.05
C LEU A 163 -1.67 -9.87 -16.04
N LYS A 164 -0.61 -10.63 -16.26
CA LYS A 164 -0.19 -11.64 -15.28
C LYS A 164 0.24 -10.98 -13.97
N PRO A 165 0.05 -11.66 -12.83
CA PRO A 165 0.53 -11.16 -11.56
C PRO A 165 2.05 -10.94 -11.58
N TYR A 166 2.50 -9.98 -10.79
CA TYR A 166 3.88 -9.53 -10.72
C TYR A 166 4.39 -9.50 -9.28
N ARG A 167 5.60 -9.92 -9.09
CA ARG A 167 6.37 -9.77 -7.86
C ARG A 167 7.64 -8.98 -8.14
N PRO A 168 7.97 -7.93 -7.36
CA PRO A 168 9.30 -7.31 -7.44
C PRO A 168 10.36 -8.33 -7.08
N GLN A 169 11.30 -8.62 -7.98
CA GLN A 169 12.31 -9.68 -7.83
C GLN A 169 11.63 -11.05 -7.57
N ASP A 170 11.80 -11.60 -6.37
CA ASP A 170 11.14 -12.82 -5.88
C ASP A 170 9.91 -12.54 -4.99
N GLY A 171 9.50 -11.28 -4.89
CA GLY A 171 8.37 -10.83 -4.07
C GLY A 171 8.71 -10.61 -2.60
N ILE A 172 9.94 -10.88 -2.16
CA ILE A 172 10.33 -10.78 -0.76
C ILE A 172 11.57 -9.92 -0.58
N ILE A 173 11.37 -8.80 0.12
CA ILE A 173 12.41 -7.81 0.42
C ILE A 173 12.91 -8.08 1.84
N LYS A 174 14.12 -8.62 1.98
CA LYS A 174 14.69 -9.02 3.26
C LYS A 174 15.61 -7.97 3.86
N ALA A 175 15.60 -7.91 5.20
CA ALA A 175 16.54 -7.14 6.01
C ALA A 175 16.97 -7.97 7.24
N GLY A 176 17.94 -8.87 7.03
CA GLY A 176 18.29 -9.91 7.99
C GLY A 176 17.16 -10.94 8.13
N ASP A 177 16.71 -11.18 9.36
CA ASP A 177 15.58 -12.08 9.64
C ASP A 177 14.21 -11.44 9.44
N ASP A 178 14.17 -10.11 9.25
CA ASP A 178 12.94 -9.37 8.99
C ASP A 178 12.71 -9.26 7.47
N TYR A 179 11.44 -9.22 7.06
CA TYR A 179 11.08 -9.08 5.65
C TYR A 179 9.77 -8.34 5.44
N PHE A 180 9.66 -7.80 4.24
CA PHE A 180 8.44 -7.31 3.61
C PHE A 180 8.23 -8.05 2.30
N ALA A 181 7.03 -8.51 2.06
CA ALA A 181 6.66 -9.17 0.81
C ALA A 181 5.58 -8.37 0.07
N TRP A 182 5.70 -8.34 -1.25
CA TRP A 182 4.79 -7.63 -2.13
C TRP A 182 4.47 -8.46 -3.37
N LEU A 183 3.18 -8.72 -3.57
CA LEU A 183 2.62 -9.36 -4.75
C LEU A 183 1.60 -8.39 -5.38
N ALA A 184 1.90 -7.83 -6.56
CA ALA A 184 0.89 -7.21 -7.41
C ALA A 184 0.07 -8.32 -8.08
N ALA A 185 -0.97 -8.78 -7.42
CA ALA A 185 -1.81 -9.89 -7.88
C ALA A 185 -2.59 -9.52 -9.15
N VAL A 186 -3.03 -8.25 -9.26
CA VAL A 186 -3.57 -7.67 -10.50
C VAL A 186 -2.84 -6.35 -10.78
N PRO A 187 -1.75 -6.37 -11.56
CA PRO A 187 -1.01 -5.14 -11.93
C PRO A 187 -1.86 -4.15 -12.73
N ASP A 188 -2.81 -4.64 -13.51
CA ASP A 188 -3.80 -3.88 -14.27
C ASP A 188 -5.04 -4.73 -14.51
N GLY A 189 -6.20 -4.22 -14.18
CA GLY A 189 -7.47 -4.91 -14.34
C GLY A 189 -8.59 -3.99 -14.79
N GLU A 190 -9.66 -4.61 -15.28
CA GLU A 190 -10.93 -3.96 -15.57
C GLU A 190 -11.83 -4.05 -14.35
N VAL A 191 -12.36 -2.91 -13.93
CA VAL A 191 -13.31 -2.82 -12.83
C VAL A 191 -14.71 -2.59 -13.36
N SER A 192 -15.67 -3.33 -12.82
CA SER A 192 -17.09 -3.10 -13.06
C SER A 192 -17.90 -3.40 -11.80
N GLY A 193 -19.05 -2.79 -11.67
CA GLY A 193 -19.94 -3.06 -10.54
C GLY A 193 -20.76 -1.86 -10.12
N ASN A 194 -21.05 -1.76 -8.83
CA ASN A 194 -21.90 -0.70 -8.30
C ASN A 194 -21.29 -0.10 -7.03
N ILE A 195 -21.47 1.21 -6.90
CA ILE A 195 -21.28 1.95 -5.64
C ILE A 195 -22.66 2.40 -5.16
N LYS A 196 -22.94 2.20 -3.87
CA LYS A 196 -24.12 2.73 -3.19
C LYS A 196 -23.67 3.79 -2.18
N ILE A 197 -24.26 4.97 -2.25
CA ILE A 197 -24.08 6.05 -1.27
C ILE A 197 -25.48 6.40 -0.77
N ASN A 198 -25.76 6.09 0.47
CA ASN A 198 -27.11 6.15 1.05
C ASN A 198 -28.08 5.31 0.22
N GLU A 199 -29.09 5.91 -0.36
CA GLU A 199 -30.10 5.21 -1.20
C GLU A 199 -29.77 5.25 -2.70
N SER A 200 -28.73 5.99 -3.11
CA SER A 200 -28.34 6.10 -4.52
C SER A 200 -27.39 4.99 -4.91
N VAL A 201 -27.73 4.25 -5.96
CA VAL A 201 -26.87 3.20 -6.54
C VAL A 201 -26.40 3.66 -7.92
N THR A 202 -25.11 3.65 -8.13
CA THR A 202 -24.48 4.03 -9.39
C THR A 202 -23.66 2.86 -9.94
N SER A 203 -23.91 2.47 -11.18
CA SER A 203 -23.06 1.52 -11.89
C SER A 203 -21.76 2.18 -12.29
N ILE A 204 -20.65 1.50 -12.10
CA ILE A 204 -19.31 2.01 -12.36
C ILE A 204 -18.51 1.07 -13.24
N LYS A 205 -17.56 1.67 -13.96
CA LYS A 205 -16.47 1.00 -14.66
C LYS A 205 -15.18 1.77 -14.45
N GLY A 206 -14.06 1.11 -14.65
CA GLY A 206 -12.77 1.77 -14.54
C GLY A 206 -11.58 0.82 -14.68
N ASP A 207 -10.42 1.35 -14.35
CA ASP A 207 -9.17 0.63 -14.25
C ASP A 207 -8.84 0.37 -12.78
N GLY A 208 -8.48 -0.87 -12.45
CA GLY A 208 -8.17 -1.27 -11.10
C GLY A 208 -6.83 -1.96 -10.95
N TYR A 209 -6.40 -2.03 -9.70
CA TYR A 209 -5.18 -2.66 -9.24
C TYR A 209 -5.44 -3.40 -7.93
N HIS A 210 -4.77 -4.51 -7.76
CA HIS A 210 -4.78 -5.23 -6.49
C HIS A 210 -3.39 -5.72 -6.16
N ASP A 211 -2.98 -5.48 -4.91
CA ASP A 211 -1.80 -6.12 -4.35
C ASP A 211 -2.06 -6.74 -2.97
N HIS A 212 -1.20 -7.69 -2.65
CA HIS A 212 -1.15 -8.36 -1.38
C HIS A 212 0.22 -8.16 -0.76
N ASN A 213 0.24 -7.70 0.47
CA ASN A 213 1.45 -7.37 1.20
C ASN A 213 1.46 -8.03 2.56
N TRP A 214 2.63 -8.55 2.97
CA TRP A 214 2.79 -9.15 4.29
C TRP A 214 4.23 -9.01 4.78
N GLY A 215 4.43 -9.23 6.08
CA GLY A 215 5.75 -9.20 6.68
C GLY A 215 5.75 -9.70 8.12
N ASN A 216 6.93 -9.91 8.67
CA ASN A 216 7.12 -10.45 10.01
C ASN A 216 7.54 -9.40 11.05
N THR A 217 7.62 -8.15 10.65
CA THR A 217 8.02 -7.04 11.52
C THR A 217 7.29 -5.76 11.12
N PRO A 218 6.97 -4.84 12.06
CA PRO A 218 6.32 -3.58 11.73
C PRO A 218 7.06 -2.76 10.65
N LEU A 219 6.33 -2.22 9.67
CA LEU A 219 6.86 -1.51 8.51
C LEU A 219 7.86 -0.40 8.87
N GLN A 220 7.60 0.39 9.91
CA GLN A 220 8.46 1.47 10.37
C GLN A 220 9.81 0.98 10.96
N LYS A 221 9.98 -0.32 11.16
CA LYS A 221 11.28 -0.90 11.47
C LYS A 221 12.08 -1.21 10.22
N LEU A 222 11.41 -1.45 9.10
CA LEU A 222 12.02 -1.74 7.82
C LEU A 222 12.27 -0.47 7.02
N PHE A 223 11.25 0.40 6.93
CA PHE A 223 11.24 1.55 6.05
C PHE A 223 11.00 2.86 6.80
N ASP A 224 11.59 3.92 6.28
CA ASP A 224 11.28 5.30 6.64
C ASP A 224 10.07 5.81 5.85
N GLY A 225 9.82 5.21 4.69
CA GLY A 225 8.72 5.54 3.81
C GLY A 225 8.90 4.93 2.43
N TRP A 226 8.05 5.34 1.51
CA TRP A 226 8.16 4.98 0.09
C TRP A 226 7.49 5.99 -0.83
N VAL A 227 7.88 5.95 -2.08
CA VAL A 227 7.14 6.50 -3.21
C VAL A 227 6.60 5.34 -4.02
N TRP A 228 5.35 5.40 -4.40
CA TRP A 228 4.69 4.38 -5.20
C TRP A 228 3.84 5.03 -6.29
N PHE A 229 3.92 4.48 -7.48
CA PHE A 229 3.15 4.93 -8.63
C PHE A 229 2.59 3.75 -9.40
N ARG A 230 1.36 3.92 -9.85
CA ARG A 230 0.70 3.05 -10.80
C ARG A 230 0.06 3.89 -11.90
N GLY A 231 0.26 3.49 -13.16
CA GLY A 231 -0.31 4.25 -14.27
C GLY A 231 -0.28 3.51 -15.60
N LYS A 232 -0.79 4.20 -16.62
CA LYS A 232 -0.87 3.70 -18.00
C LYS A 232 -0.37 4.75 -18.98
N ALA A 233 0.39 4.31 -20.00
CA ALA A 233 0.82 5.10 -21.13
C ALA A 233 0.63 4.32 -22.44
N GLY A 234 -0.45 4.59 -23.18
CA GLY A 234 -0.86 3.80 -24.34
C GLY A 234 -1.16 2.35 -23.94
N PRO A 235 -0.47 1.35 -24.55
CA PRO A 235 -0.69 -0.06 -24.21
C PRO A 235 0.06 -0.52 -22.97
N TYR A 236 0.89 0.34 -22.36
CA TYR A 236 1.79 0.00 -21.28
C TYR A 236 1.15 0.27 -19.91
N THR A 237 1.28 -0.68 -19.01
CA THR A 237 1.04 -0.55 -17.58
C THR A 237 2.38 -0.37 -16.88
N ILE A 238 2.45 0.60 -15.99
CA ILE A 238 3.65 0.97 -15.27
C ILE A 238 3.38 0.88 -13.76
N ILE A 239 4.27 0.18 -13.04
CA ILE A 239 4.42 0.28 -11.59
C ILE A 239 5.83 0.79 -11.33
N ALA A 240 5.95 1.90 -10.62
CA ALA A 240 7.20 2.51 -10.27
C ALA A 240 7.21 2.82 -8.78
N SER A 241 8.22 2.37 -8.07
CA SER A 241 8.31 2.57 -6.63
C SER A 241 9.76 2.79 -6.20
N GLU A 242 9.93 3.45 -5.08
CA GLU A 242 11.19 3.47 -4.36
C GLU A 242 10.91 3.34 -2.87
N LEU A 243 11.50 2.34 -2.25
CA LEU A 243 11.38 2.08 -0.82
C LEU A 243 12.60 2.65 -0.13
N PHE A 244 12.39 3.48 0.89
CA PHE A 244 13.45 4.07 1.71
C PHE A 244 13.65 3.22 2.95
N THR A 245 14.75 2.44 3.01
CA THR A 245 15.01 1.61 4.18
C THR A 245 15.38 2.48 5.37
N SER A 246 14.99 2.07 6.57
CA SER A 246 15.33 2.79 7.78
C SER A 246 16.85 2.82 8.02
N ASP A 247 17.37 3.84 8.71
CA ASP A 247 18.79 3.93 9.07
C ASP A 247 19.30 2.66 9.78
N LYS A 248 18.46 2.04 10.59
CA LYS A 248 18.76 0.77 11.28
C LYS A 248 18.89 -0.43 10.33
N ARG A 249 18.40 -0.28 9.10
CA ARG A 249 18.42 -1.29 8.04
C ARG A 249 19.36 -0.93 6.90
N GLY A 250 20.20 0.07 7.10
CA GLY A 250 21.27 0.47 6.19
C GLY A 250 21.05 1.83 5.52
N GLY A 251 19.86 2.42 5.59
CA GLY A 251 19.57 3.76 5.07
C GLY A 251 19.79 3.89 3.56
N PHE A 252 19.39 2.88 2.78
CA PHE A 252 19.50 2.87 1.31
C PHE A 252 18.14 2.80 0.66
N ASP A 253 18.07 3.17 -0.61
CA ASP A 253 16.87 3.22 -1.40
C ASP A 253 16.77 1.99 -2.30
N ILE A 254 15.56 1.49 -2.52
CA ILE A 254 15.29 0.33 -3.37
C ILE A 254 14.33 0.77 -4.47
N PRO A 255 14.83 1.19 -5.65
CA PRO A 255 13.99 1.49 -6.79
C PRO A 255 13.43 0.22 -7.41
N ILE A 256 12.16 0.30 -7.83
CA ILE A 256 11.44 -0.80 -8.48
C ILE A 256 10.76 -0.23 -9.71
N LEU A 257 11.01 -0.80 -10.88
CA LEU A 257 10.38 -0.42 -12.13
C LEU A 257 9.85 -1.63 -12.88
N TYR A 258 8.55 -1.66 -13.06
CA TYR A 258 7.84 -2.64 -13.87
C TYR A 258 7.10 -1.94 -14.98
N VAL A 259 7.31 -2.42 -16.21
CA VAL A 259 6.56 -1.99 -17.40
C VAL A 259 6.13 -3.25 -18.14
N ALA A 260 4.85 -3.35 -18.43
CA ALA A 260 4.29 -4.47 -19.17
C ALA A 260 3.17 -4.02 -20.13
N ASN A 261 2.86 -4.87 -21.07
CA ASN A 261 1.69 -4.80 -21.93
C ASN A 261 1.06 -6.19 -22.09
N LYS A 262 0.05 -6.34 -22.92
CA LYS A 262 -0.64 -7.62 -23.16
C LYS A 262 0.26 -8.72 -23.71
N GLU A 263 1.40 -8.36 -24.30
CA GLU A 263 2.37 -9.31 -24.88
C GLU A 263 3.35 -9.84 -23.83
N GLY A 264 3.55 -9.10 -22.73
CA GLY A 264 4.39 -9.51 -21.62
C GLY A 264 5.06 -8.35 -20.89
N VAL A 265 6.02 -8.72 -20.05
CA VAL A 265 6.86 -7.79 -19.29
C VAL A 265 7.96 -7.24 -20.18
N ILE A 266 8.13 -5.93 -20.19
CA ILE A 266 9.13 -5.20 -20.98
C ILE A 266 10.29 -4.76 -20.08
N ILE A 267 9.98 -4.22 -18.90
CA ILE A 267 10.96 -3.81 -17.91
C ILE A 267 10.58 -4.47 -16.58
N ASN A 268 11.56 -5.08 -15.93
CA ASN A 268 11.46 -5.62 -14.57
C ASN A 268 12.78 -5.36 -13.87
N GLN A 269 12.88 -4.21 -13.24
CA GLN A 269 14.10 -3.77 -12.55
C GLN A 269 13.85 -3.64 -11.06
N PHE A 270 14.81 -4.08 -10.27
CA PHE A 270 14.76 -4.07 -8.83
C PHE A 270 16.12 -3.67 -8.24
N GLY A 271 16.10 -2.65 -7.37
CA GLY A 271 17.30 -2.16 -6.70
C GLY A 271 18.22 -1.34 -7.61
N ASN A 272 19.30 -0.85 -7.02
CA ASN A 272 20.26 0.05 -7.68
C ASN A 272 21.05 -0.59 -8.83
N ASP A 273 21.08 -1.91 -8.91
CA ASP A 273 21.72 -2.63 -10.03
C ASP A 273 20.83 -2.64 -11.29
N GLY A 274 19.58 -2.22 -11.18
CA GLY A 274 18.62 -2.28 -12.29
C GLY A 274 17.98 -0.93 -12.63
N ALA A 275 17.84 -0.05 -11.66
CA ALA A 275 17.24 1.26 -11.86
C ALA A 275 17.82 2.29 -10.91
N PHE A 276 17.75 3.54 -11.26
CA PHE A 276 18.07 4.66 -10.37
C PHE A 276 17.02 5.74 -10.47
N THR A 277 16.85 6.49 -9.39
CA THR A 277 15.79 7.48 -9.23
C THR A 277 16.34 8.90 -9.17
N LYS A 278 15.51 9.83 -9.60
CA LYS A 278 15.76 11.25 -9.47
C LYS A 278 14.46 11.98 -9.12
N TYR A 279 14.56 12.82 -8.10
CA TYR A 279 13.46 13.67 -7.66
C TYR A 279 13.69 15.12 -8.09
N SER A 280 12.62 15.80 -8.48
CA SER A 280 12.63 17.21 -8.82
C SER A 280 11.28 17.86 -8.52
N ASN A 281 11.24 19.19 -8.59
CA ASN A 281 10.07 20.02 -8.32
C ASN A 281 9.45 19.80 -6.93
N ARG A 282 9.86 20.61 -5.99
CA ARG A 282 9.37 20.59 -4.62
C ARG A 282 7.95 21.16 -4.55
N ILE A 283 7.10 20.50 -3.77
CA ILE A 283 5.74 20.96 -3.49
C ILE A 283 5.83 22.03 -2.39
N ASN A 284 5.49 23.26 -2.75
CA ASN A 284 5.62 24.42 -1.87
C ASN A 284 4.56 24.35 -0.80
N ASN A 285 4.17 23.65 -0.04
CA ASN A 285 3.20 23.67 1.08
C ASN A 285 3.02 22.30 1.75
N LEU A 286 3.76 21.28 1.30
CA LEU A 286 3.74 19.96 1.92
C LEU A 286 5.14 19.67 2.46
N TYR A 287 5.23 19.50 3.77
CA TYR A 287 6.47 19.24 4.47
C TYR A 287 6.33 18.01 5.37
N ASN A 288 7.33 17.17 5.36
CA ASN A 288 7.43 16.07 6.32
C ASN A 288 7.74 16.59 7.74
N ILE A 289 7.80 15.71 8.71
CA ILE A 289 8.09 16.06 10.12
C ILE A 289 9.45 16.75 10.31
N LYS A 290 10.42 16.49 9.41
CA LYS A 290 11.75 17.11 9.41
C LYS A 290 11.74 18.49 8.75
N ASN A 291 10.56 19.00 8.35
CA ASN A 291 10.38 20.23 7.59
C ASN A 291 11.07 20.20 6.22
N GLU A 292 11.15 19.04 5.60
CA GLU A 292 11.63 18.84 4.26
C GLU A 292 10.44 18.83 3.28
N PRO A 293 10.52 19.56 2.15
CA PRO A 293 9.44 19.57 1.19
C PRO A 293 9.34 18.24 0.43
N PHE A 294 8.13 17.75 0.20
CA PHE A 294 7.90 16.64 -0.70
C PHE A 294 8.19 17.01 -2.15
N PHE A 295 8.54 16.00 -2.94
CA PHE A 295 8.76 16.15 -4.38
C PHE A 295 7.49 15.75 -5.13
N SER A 296 7.14 16.52 -6.18
CA SER A 296 6.04 16.17 -7.07
C SER A 296 6.47 15.41 -8.32
N ASN A 297 7.76 15.43 -8.65
CA ASN A 297 8.30 14.76 -9.82
C ASN A 297 9.26 13.65 -9.41
N PHE A 298 9.08 12.52 -10.05
CA PHE A 298 9.77 11.28 -9.78
C PHE A 298 10.14 10.64 -11.12
N ASP A 299 11.44 10.55 -11.39
CA ASP A 299 11.99 9.90 -12.59
C ASP A 299 12.67 8.60 -12.18
N LEU A 300 12.36 7.51 -12.86
CA LEU A 300 13.09 6.24 -12.82
C LEU A 300 13.75 5.98 -14.15
N MET A 301 15.01 5.58 -14.11
CA MET A 301 15.81 5.29 -15.29
C MET A 301 16.51 3.96 -15.14
N THR A 302 16.59 3.20 -16.24
CA THR A 302 17.38 1.97 -16.30
C THR A 302 18.80 2.28 -16.81
N GLU A 303 19.73 1.37 -16.59
CA GLU A 303 21.09 1.50 -17.16
C GLU A 303 21.11 1.49 -18.68
N SER A 304 20.14 0.81 -19.31
CA SER A 304 19.97 0.76 -20.78
C SER A 304 19.37 2.04 -21.36
N GLY A 305 18.87 2.95 -20.52
CA GLY A 305 18.43 4.29 -20.91
C GLY A 305 16.93 4.47 -21.04
N GLU A 306 16.12 3.44 -20.75
CA GLU A 306 14.67 3.61 -20.64
C GLU A 306 14.36 4.52 -19.46
N LYS A 307 13.32 5.35 -19.62
CA LYS A 307 12.94 6.32 -18.61
C LYS A 307 11.44 6.34 -18.39
N VAL A 308 11.06 6.44 -17.12
CA VAL A 308 9.70 6.74 -16.68
C VAL A 308 9.72 8.03 -15.89
N SER A 309 8.96 9.02 -16.33
CA SER A 309 8.83 10.33 -15.69
C SER A 309 7.41 10.50 -15.18
N ILE A 310 7.27 10.76 -13.89
CA ILE A 310 6.01 10.93 -13.20
C ILE A 310 5.94 12.34 -12.63
N SER A 311 4.86 13.04 -12.91
CA SER A 311 4.63 14.41 -12.43
C SER A 311 3.28 14.51 -11.73
N GLY A 312 3.29 14.67 -10.41
CA GLY A 312 2.10 14.95 -9.62
C GLY A 312 1.51 16.30 -10.01
N GLN A 313 0.24 16.30 -10.41
CA GLN A 313 -0.46 17.49 -10.85
C GLN A 313 -1.36 18.06 -9.75
N ASN A 314 -2.29 17.25 -9.27
CA ASN A 314 -3.25 17.64 -8.26
C ASN A 314 -3.10 16.74 -7.03
N VAL A 315 -3.09 17.36 -5.85
CA VAL A 315 -3.16 16.62 -4.58
C VAL A 315 -4.59 16.13 -4.40
N ILE A 316 -4.76 14.80 -4.39
CA ILE A 316 -6.05 14.14 -4.15
C ILE A 316 -6.24 13.94 -2.64
N ASP A 317 -5.17 13.56 -1.94
CA ASP A 317 -5.16 13.32 -0.52
C ASP A 317 -3.83 13.80 0.08
N ASN A 318 -3.92 14.40 1.26
CA ASN A 318 -2.77 14.82 2.04
C ASN A 318 -3.12 14.73 3.52
N THR A 319 -2.75 13.64 4.13
CA THR A 319 -3.26 13.28 5.46
C THR A 319 -2.17 12.82 6.39
N ASN A 320 -2.16 13.41 7.57
CA ASN A 320 -1.49 12.80 8.71
C ASN A 320 -2.32 11.61 9.19
N LEU A 321 -1.75 10.41 9.16
CA LEU A 321 -2.49 9.17 9.47
C LEU A 321 -3.03 9.14 10.90
N PHE A 322 -2.35 9.79 11.87
CA PHE A 322 -2.91 9.94 13.22
C PHE A 322 -4.17 10.80 13.27
N SER A 323 -4.35 11.72 12.32
CA SER A 323 -5.55 12.57 12.28
C SER A 323 -6.79 11.82 11.81
N ARG A 324 -6.61 10.78 10.99
CA ARG A 324 -7.71 9.91 10.51
C ARG A 324 -8.18 8.90 11.56
N MET A 325 -7.34 8.59 12.54
CA MET A 325 -7.76 7.76 13.66
C MET A 325 -8.74 8.57 14.51
N LYS A 326 -10.02 8.19 14.52
CA LYS A 326 -11.08 8.81 15.38
C LYS A 326 -10.84 8.43 16.85
N LEU A 327 -9.68 8.81 17.39
CA LEU A 327 -9.39 8.67 18.81
C LEU A 327 -10.13 9.76 19.58
N LEU A 328 -10.59 9.45 20.78
CA LEU A 328 -11.16 10.46 21.69
C LEU A 328 -10.17 11.63 21.79
N LYS A 329 -10.65 12.86 21.55
CA LYS A 329 -9.81 14.07 21.44
C LYS A 329 -8.68 14.21 22.46
N PRO A 330 -8.90 13.97 23.80
CA PRO A 330 -7.81 14.07 24.78
C PRO A 330 -6.72 13.03 24.58
N LEU A 331 -7.05 11.89 24.04
CA LEU A 331 -6.15 10.77 23.86
C LEU A 331 -5.38 10.87 22.54
N SER A 332 -5.99 11.43 21.49
CA SER A 332 -5.27 11.78 20.25
C SER A 332 -4.18 12.81 20.54
N TRP A 333 -4.40 13.74 21.47
CA TRP A 333 -3.40 14.71 21.88
C TRP A 333 -2.21 14.03 22.59
N VAL A 334 -2.47 13.13 23.55
CA VAL A 334 -1.41 12.39 24.26
C VAL A 334 -0.60 11.55 23.27
N LEU A 335 -1.27 10.84 22.34
CA LEU A 335 -0.59 10.05 21.31
C LEU A 335 0.25 10.93 20.37
N LYS A 336 -0.27 12.08 19.92
CA LYS A 336 0.49 13.03 19.11
C LYS A 336 1.71 13.59 19.84
N GLN A 337 1.59 13.88 21.13
CA GLN A 337 2.73 14.35 21.92
C GLN A 337 3.78 13.24 22.13
N SER A 338 3.34 12.03 22.40
CA SER A 338 4.24 10.87 22.53
C SER A 338 4.90 10.53 21.18
N ALA A 339 4.16 10.56 20.09
CA ALA A 339 4.70 10.33 18.76
C ALA A 339 5.72 11.39 18.36
N LYS A 340 5.46 12.67 18.63
CA LYS A 340 6.43 13.75 18.42
C LYS A 340 7.72 13.57 19.22
N GLN A 341 7.63 13.03 20.44
CA GLN A 341 8.82 12.69 21.23
C GLN A 341 9.63 11.53 20.63
N ILE A 342 8.96 10.63 19.89
CA ILE A 342 9.57 9.46 19.24
C ILE A 342 9.91 9.76 17.77
N LEU A 343 9.62 10.98 17.29
CA LEU A 343 9.81 11.40 15.90
C LEU A 343 9.04 10.55 14.87
N ILE A 344 7.82 10.10 15.21
CA ILE A 344 6.92 9.40 14.33
C ILE A 344 5.71 10.29 14.02
N ASP A 345 5.53 10.66 12.76
CA ASP A 345 4.39 11.45 12.29
C ASP A 345 3.97 10.98 10.88
N PRO A 346 3.40 9.76 10.76
CA PRO A 346 3.16 9.15 9.48
C PRO A 346 2.23 10.00 8.62
N HIS A 347 2.72 10.34 7.44
CA HIS A 347 2.04 11.21 6.49
C HIS A 347 1.85 10.50 5.16
N TYR A 348 0.64 10.59 4.63
CA TYR A 348 0.28 10.03 3.34
C TYR A 348 -0.16 11.13 2.39
N THR A 349 0.44 11.15 1.21
CA THR A 349 0.07 12.09 0.15
C THR A 349 -0.18 11.35 -1.15
N ARG A 350 -1.29 11.67 -1.82
CA ARG A 350 -1.67 11.09 -3.10
C ARG A 350 -1.88 12.19 -4.14
N PHE A 351 -1.39 11.91 -5.35
CA PHE A 351 -1.53 12.81 -6.50
C PHE A 351 -2.23 12.12 -7.67
N ASP A 352 -3.08 12.84 -8.37
CA ASP A 352 -3.34 12.59 -9.79
C ASP A 352 -2.10 13.05 -10.56
N SER A 353 -1.60 12.20 -11.46
CA SER A 353 -0.27 12.41 -12.03
C SER A 353 -0.24 12.18 -13.51
N GLU A 354 0.55 13.00 -14.22
CA GLU A 354 0.97 12.73 -15.57
C GLU A 354 2.13 11.75 -15.60
N LEU A 355 2.17 10.95 -16.63
CA LEU A 355 3.16 9.93 -16.90
C LEU A 355 3.75 10.12 -18.28
N GLU A 356 5.06 10.05 -18.41
CA GLU A 356 5.75 9.88 -19.69
C GLU A 356 6.70 8.69 -19.59
N ILE A 357 6.59 7.77 -20.54
CA ILE A 357 7.52 6.64 -20.68
C ILE A 357 8.31 6.77 -21.97
N GLN A 358 9.61 6.59 -21.88
CA GLN A 358 10.54 6.53 -23.00
C GLN A 358 11.18 5.14 -23.04
N LEU A 359 10.90 4.42 -24.13
CA LEU A 359 11.42 3.08 -24.42
C LEU A 359 12.16 3.17 -25.76
N ASP A 360 13.49 3.06 -25.78
CA ASP A 360 14.31 3.26 -26.96
C ASP A 360 13.95 4.56 -27.71
N SER A 361 13.40 4.43 -28.93
CA SER A 361 12.95 5.54 -29.77
C SER A 361 11.47 5.91 -29.55
N LEU A 362 10.74 5.19 -28.68
CA LEU A 362 9.31 5.37 -28.46
C LEU A 362 9.06 6.21 -27.21
N THR A 363 8.29 7.29 -27.36
CA THR A 363 7.78 8.04 -26.21
C THR A 363 6.25 7.94 -26.16
N LYS A 364 5.71 7.65 -25.00
CA LYS A 364 4.26 7.63 -24.73
C LYS A 364 3.95 8.45 -23.49
N LYS A 365 2.83 9.18 -23.58
CA LYS A 365 2.25 9.90 -22.44
C LYS A 365 1.04 9.17 -21.89
N GLY A 366 0.80 9.37 -20.62
CA GLY A 366 -0.27 8.73 -19.92
C GLY A 366 -0.58 9.40 -18.58
N TYR A 367 -1.20 8.66 -17.72
CA TYR A 367 -1.64 9.14 -16.41
C TYR A 367 -1.54 8.02 -15.37
N GLY A 368 -1.58 8.41 -14.10
CA GLY A 368 -1.60 7.46 -13.00
C GLY A 368 -1.84 8.14 -11.66
N VAL A 369 -1.65 7.35 -10.62
CA VAL A 369 -1.70 7.79 -9.23
C VAL A 369 -0.32 7.67 -8.62
N LEU A 370 0.19 8.76 -8.05
CA LEU A 370 1.44 8.82 -7.30
C LEU A 370 1.13 8.92 -5.83
N GLU A 371 1.72 8.06 -5.02
CA GLU A 371 1.58 8.03 -3.58
C GLU A 371 2.95 8.22 -2.91
N ILE A 372 2.97 9.02 -1.85
CA ILE A 372 4.13 9.20 -0.99
C ILE A 372 3.70 8.86 0.43
N MET A 373 4.37 7.88 1.02
CA MET A 373 4.21 7.50 2.41
C MET A 373 5.47 7.91 3.18
N ASP A 374 5.32 8.74 4.18
CA ASP A 374 6.34 9.03 5.18
C ASP A 374 5.94 8.35 6.49
N LEU A 375 6.77 7.46 7.01
CA LEU A 375 6.51 6.70 8.24
C LEU A 375 7.20 7.32 9.47
N LYS A 376 7.99 8.39 9.30
CA LYS A 376 8.70 9.10 10.37
C LYS A 376 7.96 10.29 10.93
#